data_9e70c08624b31009b571f8f21042b838
#
_entry.id   9e70c08624b31009b571f8f21042b838
#
_cell.length_a   1.000
_cell.length_b   1.000
_cell.length_c   1.000
_cell.angle_alpha   90.00
_cell.angle_beta   90.00
_cell.angle_gamma   90.00
#
_symmetry.space_group_name_H-M   'P 1'
#
loop_
_entity.id
_entity.type
_entity.pdbx_description
1 polymer ?
#
loop_
_entity_poly.entity_id
_entity_poly.type
_entity_poly.pdbx_seq_one_letter_code
_entity_poly.pdbx_strand_id
1 'polypeptide(L)'
;MADKIATRQAYGEALIELVEKNDKVVVLDADLANATQTCKVAKAHPEKFYNCGIAEANMVDAAAGMSTMGYVPFVSSFAMFAAGRAFEQIRNSIGYPHLNVKIAATHAGLSVGEDGASHQCCEDFALMRSLPGMTIICPADDVEARAAVRAAYEMQGPVYLRFGRLAVPVFHDEANYHFEIGKGEQLTEGNDIAIVATGLM
;
A
#
# COMPACT_ATOMS: atom_id res chain seq x y z
N MET A 1 -0.64 23.68 -15.10
CA MET A 1 -0.01 23.06 -13.92
C MET A 1 -0.41 21.61 -13.98
N ALA A 2 0.50 20.66 -13.75
CA ALA A 2 0.15 19.26 -13.69
C ALA A 2 -0.86 19.04 -12.56
N ASP A 3 -1.82 18.13 -12.77
CA ASP A 3 -2.77 17.73 -11.75
C ASP A 3 -2.02 17.14 -10.55
N LYS A 4 -2.53 17.37 -9.36
CA LYS A 4 -1.93 16.82 -8.15
C LYS A 4 -2.90 15.85 -7.49
N ILE A 5 -2.47 14.60 -7.34
CA ILE A 5 -3.27 13.52 -6.75
C ILE A 5 -2.45 12.82 -5.66
N ALA A 6 -3.07 12.52 -4.53
CA ALA A 6 -2.41 11.75 -3.48
C ALA A 6 -2.36 10.26 -3.86
N THR A 7 -1.23 9.59 -3.67
CA THR A 7 -1.09 8.17 -4.00
C THR A 7 -2.08 7.28 -3.26
N ARG A 8 -2.52 7.67 -2.03
CA ARG A 8 -3.62 6.99 -1.31
C ARG A 8 -4.97 7.10 -2.03
N GLN A 9 -5.23 8.18 -2.79
CA GLN A 9 -6.47 8.31 -3.58
C GLN A 9 -6.46 7.34 -4.76
N ALA A 10 -5.33 7.27 -5.47
CA ALA A 10 -5.08 6.29 -6.51
C ALA A 10 -5.26 4.85 -6.02
N TYR A 11 -4.74 4.55 -4.83
CA TYR A 11 -4.95 3.26 -4.17
C TYR A 11 -6.43 2.92 -4.00
N GLY A 12 -7.21 3.83 -3.41
CA GLY A 12 -8.64 3.59 -3.22
C GLY A 12 -9.43 3.39 -4.51
N GLU A 13 -9.02 4.02 -5.61
CA GLU A 13 -9.64 3.85 -6.93
C GLU A 13 -9.23 2.52 -7.58
N ALA A 14 -7.96 2.18 -7.52
CA ALA A 14 -7.46 0.89 -8.01
C ALA A 14 -8.08 -0.30 -7.26
N LEU A 15 -8.36 -0.14 -5.95
CA LEU A 15 -9.06 -1.18 -5.17
C LEU A 15 -10.49 -1.45 -5.69
N ILE A 16 -11.26 -0.40 -6.04
CA ILE A 16 -12.60 -0.59 -6.62
C ILE A 16 -12.50 -1.43 -7.89
N GLU A 17 -11.59 -1.06 -8.81
CA GLU A 17 -11.39 -1.82 -10.04
C GLU A 17 -11.03 -3.30 -9.79
N LEU A 18 -10.19 -3.57 -8.78
CA LEU A 18 -9.81 -4.93 -8.44
C LEU A 18 -10.97 -5.73 -7.84
N VAL A 19 -11.73 -5.11 -6.93
CA VAL A 19 -12.88 -5.73 -6.25
C VAL A 19 -13.99 -6.06 -7.26
N GLU A 20 -14.23 -5.18 -8.24
CA GLU A 20 -15.22 -5.40 -9.31
C GLU A 20 -14.86 -6.56 -10.24
N LYS A 21 -13.58 -6.73 -10.52
CA LYS A 21 -13.08 -7.73 -11.47
C LYS A 21 -12.74 -9.08 -10.82
N ASN A 22 -12.62 -9.14 -9.48
CA ASN A 22 -12.08 -10.30 -8.79
C ASN A 22 -12.84 -10.62 -7.51
N ASP A 23 -13.56 -11.73 -7.50
CA ASP A 23 -14.36 -12.17 -6.35
C ASP A 23 -13.54 -12.51 -5.12
N LYS A 24 -12.26 -12.79 -5.29
CA LYS A 24 -11.35 -13.16 -4.19
C LYS A 24 -10.67 -11.97 -3.53
N VAL A 25 -10.76 -10.77 -4.09
CA VAL A 25 -10.21 -9.56 -3.45
C VAL A 25 -11.14 -9.10 -2.33
N VAL A 26 -10.59 -8.92 -1.15
CA VAL A 26 -11.28 -8.37 0.03
C VAL A 26 -10.43 -7.28 0.66
N VAL A 27 -11.07 -6.32 1.30
CA VAL A 27 -10.41 -5.14 1.90
C VAL A 27 -10.72 -5.09 3.39
N LEU A 28 -9.67 -5.00 4.20
CA LEU A 28 -9.79 -4.83 5.64
C LEU A 28 -9.17 -3.48 6.04
N ASP A 29 -9.77 -2.80 7.01
CA ASP A 29 -9.30 -1.50 7.49
C ASP A 29 -9.42 -1.42 9.02
N ALA A 30 -8.46 -0.74 9.64
CA ALA A 30 -8.40 -0.57 11.09
C ALA A 30 -9.00 0.77 11.53
N ASP A 31 -10.25 1.03 11.15
CA ASP A 31 -11.05 2.22 11.49
C ASP A 31 -10.52 3.55 10.94
N LEU A 32 -9.78 3.50 9.83
CA LEU A 32 -9.21 4.67 9.15
C LEU A 32 -9.69 4.80 7.69
N ALA A 33 -10.79 4.15 7.32
CA ALA A 33 -11.26 3.98 5.95
C ALA A 33 -11.34 5.28 5.13
N ASN A 34 -11.74 6.39 5.73
CA ASN A 34 -11.77 7.69 5.05
C ASN A 34 -10.35 8.20 4.74
N ALA A 35 -9.42 8.02 5.65
CA ALA A 35 -8.04 8.47 5.50
C ALA A 35 -7.26 7.58 4.52
N THR A 36 -7.42 6.27 4.60
CA THR A 36 -6.80 5.28 3.71
C THR A 36 -7.45 5.21 2.33
N GLN A 37 -8.64 5.79 2.16
CA GLN A 37 -9.50 5.77 0.97
C GLN A 37 -10.19 4.41 0.70
N THR A 38 -10.10 3.45 1.60
CA THR A 38 -10.84 2.18 1.52
C THR A 38 -12.34 2.36 1.69
N CYS A 39 -12.80 3.51 2.21
CA CYS A 39 -14.22 3.88 2.27
C CYS A 39 -14.90 3.87 0.88
N LYS A 40 -14.15 3.96 -0.21
CA LYS A 40 -14.69 3.83 -1.56
C LYS A 40 -15.21 2.41 -1.80
N VAL A 41 -14.43 1.40 -1.39
CA VAL A 41 -14.86 -0.02 -1.43
C VAL A 41 -16.00 -0.26 -0.46
N ALA A 42 -15.92 0.26 0.77
CA ALA A 42 -16.99 0.13 1.77
C ALA A 42 -18.36 0.64 1.26
N LYS A 43 -18.36 1.68 0.42
CA LYS A 43 -19.58 2.26 -0.17
C LYS A 43 -20.09 1.47 -1.38
N ALA A 44 -19.18 1.04 -2.27
CA ALA A 44 -19.54 0.40 -3.51
C ALA A 44 -19.78 -1.11 -3.34
N HIS A 45 -18.99 -1.77 -2.48
CA HIS A 45 -18.96 -3.22 -2.27
C HIS A 45 -18.86 -3.56 -0.77
N PRO A 46 -19.89 -3.24 0.04
CA PRO A 46 -19.86 -3.45 1.49
C PRO A 46 -19.64 -4.91 1.89
N GLU A 47 -20.03 -5.87 1.04
CA GLU A 47 -19.83 -7.29 1.25
C GLU A 47 -18.38 -7.76 1.14
N LYS A 48 -17.51 -6.93 0.57
CA LYS A 48 -16.07 -7.18 0.40
C LYS A 48 -15.19 -6.30 1.29
N PHE A 49 -15.83 -5.51 2.17
CA PHE A 49 -15.15 -4.60 3.08
C PHE A 49 -15.38 -4.98 4.55
N TYR A 50 -14.31 -5.01 5.34
CA TYR A 50 -14.32 -5.38 6.76
C TYR A 50 -13.63 -4.30 7.59
N ASN A 51 -14.38 -3.57 8.41
CA ASN A 51 -13.80 -2.68 9.41
C ASN A 51 -13.49 -3.49 10.68
N CYS A 52 -12.22 -3.62 11.01
CA CYS A 52 -11.75 -4.37 12.15
C CYS A 52 -11.69 -3.56 13.46
N GLY A 53 -12.08 -2.28 13.41
CA GLY A 53 -11.87 -1.35 14.51
C GLY A 53 -10.38 -1.00 14.70
N ILE A 54 -10.04 -0.32 15.77
CA ILE A 54 -8.66 0.06 16.09
C ILE A 54 -7.90 -1.18 16.62
N ALA A 55 -7.69 -2.15 15.74
CA ALA A 55 -7.12 -3.47 16.08
C ALA A 55 -6.27 -4.04 14.93
N GLU A 56 -5.18 -3.36 14.60
CA GLU A 56 -4.33 -3.67 13.44
C GLU A 56 -3.73 -5.08 13.51
N ALA A 57 -3.34 -5.55 14.69
CA ALA A 57 -2.83 -6.91 14.87
C ALA A 57 -3.91 -7.95 14.52
N ASN A 58 -5.13 -7.78 15.02
CA ASN A 58 -6.27 -8.65 14.70
C ASN A 58 -6.63 -8.58 13.20
N MET A 59 -6.60 -7.40 12.60
CA MET A 59 -6.82 -7.21 11.16
C MET A 59 -5.83 -8.03 10.32
N VAL A 60 -4.56 -8.00 10.69
CA VAL A 60 -3.48 -8.72 9.99
C VAL A 60 -3.68 -10.24 10.13
N ASP A 61 -3.99 -10.74 11.32
CA ASP A 61 -4.24 -12.17 11.56
C ASP A 61 -5.50 -12.66 10.85
N ALA A 62 -6.57 -11.87 10.84
CA ALA A 62 -7.78 -12.18 10.06
C ALA A 62 -7.47 -12.26 8.56
N ALA A 63 -6.70 -11.33 8.03
CA ALA A 63 -6.27 -11.35 6.63
C ALA A 63 -5.37 -12.57 6.32
N ALA A 64 -4.48 -12.94 7.23
CA ALA A 64 -3.68 -14.16 7.09
C ALA A 64 -4.59 -15.39 6.96
N GLY A 65 -5.59 -15.53 7.84
CA GLY A 65 -6.59 -16.60 7.77
C GLY A 65 -7.38 -16.59 6.46
N MET A 66 -7.85 -15.43 5.99
CA MET A 66 -8.55 -15.31 4.70
C MET A 66 -7.66 -15.73 3.53
N SER A 67 -6.37 -15.38 3.56
CA SER A 67 -5.42 -15.77 2.52
C SER A 67 -5.26 -17.28 2.41
N THR A 68 -5.29 -18.03 3.52
CA THR A 68 -5.27 -19.50 3.49
C THR A 68 -6.50 -20.11 2.84
N MET A 69 -7.61 -19.35 2.77
CA MET A 69 -8.85 -19.77 2.10
C MET A 69 -8.91 -19.32 0.62
N GLY A 70 -7.79 -18.81 0.09
CA GLY A 70 -7.66 -18.41 -1.31
C GLY A 70 -8.19 -17.01 -1.63
N TYR A 71 -8.43 -16.17 -0.61
CA TYR A 71 -8.67 -14.74 -0.80
C TYR A 71 -7.35 -13.99 -0.99
N VAL A 72 -7.44 -12.80 -1.56
CA VAL A 72 -6.35 -11.83 -1.68
C VAL A 72 -6.72 -10.59 -0.86
N PRO A 73 -6.41 -10.60 0.45
CA PRO A 73 -6.72 -9.48 1.32
C PRO A 73 -5.80 -8.29 1.09
N PHE A 74 -6.39 -7.09 1.00
CA PHE A 74 -5.70 -5.82 1.17
C PHE A 74 -6.02 -5.28 2.55
N VAL A 75 -5.00 -5.13 3.40
CA VAL A 75 -5.15 -4.59 4.77
C VAL A 75 -4.63 -3.17 4.82
N SER A 76 -5.41 -2.25 5.39
CA SER A 76 -5.12 -0.82 5.37
C SER A 76 -5.17 -0.19 6.75
N SER A 77 -4.15 0.60 7.04
CA SER A 77 -4.03 1.48 8.18
C SER A 77 -2.95 2.53 7.88
N PHE A 78 -2.63 3.43 8.82
CA PHE A 78 -1.44 4.26 8.69
C PHE A 78 -0.17 3.42 8.82
N ALA A 79 0.90 3.85 8.14
CA ALA A 79 2.16 3.12 8.11
C ALA A 79 2.71 2.84 9.52
N MET A 80 2.63 3.83 10.43
CA MET A 80 3.08 3.65 11.81
C MET A 80 2.31 2.54 12.53
N PHE A 81 1.04 2.39 12.27
CA PHE A 81 0.21 1.39 12.93
C PHE A 81 0.29 0.02 12.26
N ALA A 82 0.33 -0.02 10.93
CA ALA A 82 0.54 -1.28 10.20
C ALA A 82 1.94 -1.84 10.47
N ALA A 83 2.99 -1.08 10.16
CA ALA A 83 4.37 -1.54 10.27
C ALA A 83 4.89 -1.58 11.73
N GLY A 84 4.40 -0.68 12.60
CA GLY A 84 4.84 -0.64 14.00
C GLY A 84 4.00 -1.55 14.90
N ARG A 85 2.71 -1.26 15.06
CA ARG A 85 1.84 -1.99 16.00
C ARG A 85 1.60 -3.45 15.62
N ALA A 86 1.40 -3.74 14.33
CA ALA A 86 1.13 -5.09 13.84
C ALA A 86 2.37 -5.79 13.25
N PHE A 87 3.58 -5.32 13.55
CA PHE A 87 4.82 -5.87 12.97
C PHE A 87 4.98 -7.37 13.24
N GLU A 88 4.71 -7.80 14.47
CA GLU A 88 4.84 -9.21 14.85
C GLU A 88 3.90 -10.09 14.03
N GLN A 89 2.65 -9.69 13.86
CA GLN A 89 1.65 -10.44 13.08
C GLN A 89 2.02 -10.44 11.59
N ILE A 90 2.49 -9.31 11.04
CA ILE A 90 2.99 -9.28 9.66
C ILE A 90 4.17 -10.25 9.49
N ARG A 91 5.10 -10.27 10.46
CA ARG A 91 6.26 -11.15 10.44
C ARG A 91 5.88 -12.62 10.53
N ASN A 92 5.08 -13.00 11.51
CA ASN A 92 4.82 -14.40 11.86
C ASN A 92 3.60 -14.98 11.14
N SER A 93 2.51 -14.21 11.01
CA SER A 93 1.29 -14.72 10.39
C SER A 93 1.28 -14.57 8.87
N ILE A 94 2.03 -13.62 8.31
CA ILE A 94 2.07 -13.37 6.86
C ILE A 94 3.43 -13.70 6.26
N GLY A 95 4.51 -13.09 6.76
CA GLY A 95 5.85 -13.20 6.18
C GLY A 95 6.43 -14.61 6.29
N TYR A 96 6.41 -15.20 7.50
CA TYR A 96 6.98 -16.52 7.74
C TYR A 96 6.34 -17.64 6.89
N PRO A 97 4.99 -17.75 6.79
CA PRO A 97 4.34 -18.71 5.90
C PRO A 97 4.22 -18.22 4.45
N HIS A 98 4.71 -17.03 4.13
CA HIS A 98 4.69 -16.41 2.79
C HIS A 98 3.28 -16.29 2.20
N LEU A 99 2.31 -15.83 3.01
CA LEU A 99 0.91 -15.70 2.61
C LEU A 99 0.69 -14.53 1.64
N ASN A 100 -0.31 -14.67 0.79
CA ASN A 100 -0.68 -13.71 -0.24
C ASN A 100 -1.54 -12.56 0.32
N VAL A 101 -0.96 -11.73 1.18
CA VAL A 101 -1.60 -10.56 1.79
C VAL A 101 -0.91 -9.28 1.34
N LYS A 102 -1.69 -8.25 1.00
CA LYS A 102 -1.20 -6.92 0.58
C LYS A 102 -1.38 -5.94 1.73
N ILE A 103 -0.27 -5.49 2.31
CA ILE A 103 -0.27 -4.50 3.39
C ILE A 103 -0.18 -3.12 2.76
N ALA A 104 -1.31 -2.43 2.66
CA ALA A 104 -1.41 -1.12 2.03
C ALA A 104 -1.40 -0.02 3.09
N ALA A 105 -0.21 0.44 3.41
CA ALA A 105 0.07 1.42 4.44
C ALA A 105 0.05 2.85 3.89
N THR A 106 -0.78 3.71 4.45
CA THR A 106 -0.88 5.12 4.06
C THR A 106 -0.22 6.04 5.09
N HIS A 107 -0.10 7.33 4.78
CA HIS A 107 0.42 8.35 5.70
C HIS A 107 1.86 8.06 6.19
N ALA A 108 2.68 7.51 5.31
CA ALA A 108 4.05 7.15 5.65
C ALA A 108 5.00 8.37 5.63
N GLY A 109 6.05 8.31 6.45
CA GLY A 109 7.13 9.30 6.49
C GLY A 109 6.75 10.62 7.17
N LEU A 110 7.63 11.60 7.02
CA LEU A 110 7.49 12.93 7.65
C LEU A 110 6.33 13.75 7.08
N SER A 111 5.93 13.46 5.84
CA SER A 111 4.91 14.20 5.11
C SER A 111 3.47 13.98 5.61
N VAL A 112 3.28 13.15 6.64
CA VAL A 112 1.99 13.05 7.33
C VAL A 112 1.56 14.41 7.90
N GLY A 113 2.52 15.24 8.30
CA GLY A 113 2.30 16.64 8.65
C GLY A 113 1.76 16.82 10.06
N GLU A 114 0.60 17.46 10.19
CA GLU A 114 0.03 17.93 11.45
C GLU A 114 -0.32 16.85 12.47
N ASP A 115 -0.47 15.59 12.08
CA ASP A 115 -0.66 14.47 13.00
C ASP A 115 0.57 14.26 13.91
N GLY A 116 1.72 14.78 13.48
CA GLY A 116 2.92 14.88 14.30
C GLY A 116 3.70 13.58 14.46
N ALA A 117 4.69 13.64 15.38
CA ALA A 117 5.70 12.60 15.54
C ALA A 117 5.15 11.19 15.86
N SER A 118 4.00 11.09 16.53
CA SER A 118 3.37 9.80 16.84
C SER A 118 2.84 9.05 15.59
N HIS A 119 2.66 9.76 14.48
CA HIS A 119 2.13 9.23 13.22
C HIS A 119 3.18 9.21 12.10
N GLN A 120 4.27 9.97 12.25
CA GLN A 120 5.37 10.04 11.28
C GLN A 120 6.18 8.74 11.30
N CYS A 121 5.89 7.83 10.37
CA CYS A 121 6.58 6.55 10.28
C CYS A 121 7.81 6.68 9.39
N CYS A 122 9.00 6.73 10.01
CA CYS A 122 10.28 6.75 9.31
C CYS A 122 10.93 5.36 9.23
N GLU A 123 10.43 4.39 10.00
CA GLU A 123 11.02 3.08 10.24
C GLU A 123 10.44 1.97 9.36
N ASP A 124 9.32 2.21 8.70
CA ASP A 124 8.54 1.18 7.98
C ASP A 124 9.35 0.43 6.93
N PHE A 125 10.18 1.12 6.16
CA PHE A 125 11.07 0.46 5.21
C PHE A 125 12.05 -0.49 5.89
N ALA A 126 12.66 -0.07 6.99
CA ALA A 126 13.62 -0.89 7.71
C ALA A 126 12.95 -2.14 8.30
N LEU A 127 11.76 -1.96 8.93
CA LEU A 127 10.99 -3.05 9.50
C LEU A 127 10.56 -4.05 8.42
N MET A 128 9.95 -3.60 7.34
CA MET A 128 9.47 -4.48 6.26
C MET A 128 10.61 -5.15 5.51
N ARG A 129 11.75 -4.47 5.30
CA ARG A 129 12.93 -5.06 4.67
C ARG A 129 13.61 -6.14 5.52
N SER A 130 13.37 -6.17 6.82
CA SER A 130 13.88 -7.23 7.70
C SER A 130 13.15 -8.57 7.52
N LEU A 131 12.02 -8.58 6.83
CA LEU A 131 11.19 -9.77 6.62
C LEU A 131 11.58 -10.48 5.31
N PRO A 132 12.11 -11.72 5.37
CA PRO A 132 12.45 -12.46 4.15
C PRO A 132 11.23 -12.65 3.24
N GLY A 133 11.38 -12.39 1.95
CA GLY A 133 10.31 -12.55 0.97
C GLY A 133 9.27 -11.43 0.92
N MET A 134 9.37 -10.40 1.79
CA MET A 134 8.52 -9.22 1.70
C MET A 134 8.93 -8.35 0.52
N THR A 135 8.00 -8.08 -0.39
CA THR A 135 8.18 -7.11 -1.46
C THR A 135 7.69 -5.74 -1.00
N ILE A 136 8.46 -4.69 -1.24
CA ILE A 136 8.14 -3.32 -0.83
C ILE A 136 8.01 -2.45 -2.08
N ILE A 137 6.89 -1.74 -2.21
CA ILE A 137 6.61 -0.83 -3.33
C ILE A 137 6.21 0.53 -2.77
N CYS A 138 6.84 1.60 -3.27
CA CYS A 138 6.56 2.97 -2.85
C CYS A 138 6.39 3.86 -4.10
N PRO A 139 5.16 3.96 -4.64
CA PRO A 139 4.92 4.70 -5.87
C PRO A 139 5.06 6.21 -5.68
N ALA A 140 5.49 6.90 -6.74
CA ALA A 140 5.76 8.32 -6.74
C ALA A 140 4.52 9.18 -7.06
N ASP A 141 3.64 8.71 -7.95
CA ASP A 141 2.44 9.45 -8.37
C ASP A 141 1.20 8.56 -8.53
N ASP A 142 0.11 9.12 -9.03
CA ASP A 142 -1.18 8.46 -9.25
C ASP A 142 -1.05 7.28 -10.22
N VAL A 143 -0.40 7.48 -11.35
CA VAL A 143 -0.27 6.46 -12.41
C VAL A 143 0.52 5.26 -11.92
N GLU A 144 1.67 5.52 -11.30
CA GLU A 144 2.48 4.46 -10.72
C GLU A 144 1.75 3.76 -9.56
N ALA A 145 1.01 4.49 -8.72
CA ALA A 145 0.27 3.90 -7.62
C ALA A 145 -0.81 2.92 -8.09
N ARG A 146 -1.58 3.25 -9.13
CA ARG A 146 -2.57 2.34 -9.72
C ARG A 146 -1.90 1.10 -10.32
N ALA A 147 -0.82 1.29 -11.04
CA ALA A 147 -0.05 0.19 -11.63
C ALA A 147 0.56 -0.73 -10.56
N ALA A 148 1.11 -0.15 -9.50
CA ALA A 148 1.67 -0.88 -8.36
C ALA A 148 0.62 -1.73 -7.62
N VAL A 149 -0.61 -1.21 -7.44
CA VAL A 149 -1.72 -1.96 -6.82
C VAL A 149 -2.11 -3.17 -7.68
N ARG A 150 -2.22 -3.00 -9.01
CA ARG A 150 -2.51 -4.10 -9.94
C ARG A 150 -1.38 -5.15 -9.92
N ALA A 151 -0.12 -4.72 -10.00
CA ALA A 151 1.04 -5.62 -9.97
C ALA A 151 1.16 -6.35 -8.62
N ALA A 152 0.85 -5.69 -7.52
CA ALA A 152 0.80 -6.33 -6.21
C ALA A 152 -0.29 -7.41 -6.13
N TYR A 153 -1.45 -7.19 -6.73
CA TYR A 153 -2.51 -8.22 -6.81
C TYR A 153 -2.04 -9.46 -7.58
N GLU A 154 -1.38 -9.27 -8.72
CA GLU A 154 -0.90 -10.37 -9.57
C GLU A 154 0.26 -11.15 -8.95
N MET A 155 1.04 -10.51 -8.09
CA MET A 155 2.14 -11.13 -7.40
C MET A 155 1.67 -12.07 -6.29
N GLN A 156 2.19 -13.28 -6.24
CA GLN A 156 1.97 -14.20 -5.11
C GLN A 156 2.93 -13.90 -3.96
N GLY A 157 2.42 -13.88 -2.74
CA GLY A 157 3.19 -13.61 -1.54
C GLY A 157 2.92 -12.21 -0.94
N PRO A 158 3.63 -11.89 0.15
CA PRO A 158 3.40 -10.65 0.90
C PRO A 158 3.97 -9.43 0.18
N VAL A 159 3.16 -8.38 0.09
CA VAL A 159 3.58 -7.09 -0.47
C VAL A 159 3.23 -5.97 0.48
N TYR A 160 4.18 -5.11 0.78
CA TYR A 160 3.99 -3.85 1.49
C TYR A 160 3.92 -2.70 0.49
N LEU A 161 2.75 -2.09 0.36
CA LEU A 161 2.48 -0.92 -0.46
C LEU A 161 2.50 0.33 0.41
N ARG A 162 3.36 1.29 0.09
CA ARG A 162 3.56 2.50 0.88
C ARG A 162 3.01 3.74 0.16
N PHE A 163 2.00 4.37 0.72
CA PHE A 163 1.34 5.53 0.14
C PHE A 163 1.51 6.80 0.98
N GLY A 164 1.61 7.95 0.31
CA GLY A 164 1.66 9.27 0.92
C GLY A 164 0.28 9.86 1.19
N ARG A 165 0.23 10.81 2.15
CA ARG A 165 -0.95 11.62 2.46
C ARG A 165 -1.14 12.78 1.48
N LEU A 166 -0.03 13.46 1.15
CA LEU A 166 -0.05 14.67 0.33
C LEU A 166 -0.34 14.38 -1.13
N ALA A 167 -1.03 15.31 -1.78
CA ALA A 167 -1.18 15.31 -3.23
C ALA A 167 0.16 15.69 -3.89
N VAL A 168 0.59 14.88 -4.83
CA VAL A 168 1.84 15.03 -5.59
C VAL A 168 1.55 15.27 -7.07
N PRO A 169 2.44 15.94 -7.82
CA PRO A 169 2.27 16.07 -9.26
C PRO A 169 2.17 14.72 -9.95
N VAL A 170 1.22 14.57 -10.87
CA VAL A 170 1.17 13.44 -11.79
C VAL A 170 2.13 13.75 -12.94
N PHE A 171 3.18 12.95 -13.09
CA PHE A 171 4.21 13.18 -14.11
C PHE A 171 4.39 12.00 -15.07
N HIS A 172 3.92 10.80 -14.70
CA HIS A 172 3.86 9.70 -15.65
C HIS A 172 2.66 9.86 -16.60
N ASP A 173 2.83 9.43 -17.84
CA ASP A 173 1.76 9.34 -18.81
C ASP A 173 1.11 7.95 -18.75
N GLU A 174 -0.13 7.88 -18.28
CA GLU A 174 -0.86 6.60 -18.10
C GLU A 174 -0.88 5.74 -19.37
N ALA A 175 -0.92 6.37 -20.55
CA ALA A 175 -0.98 5.64 -21.82
C ALA A 175 0.33 4.91 -22.19
N ASN A 176 1.46 5.41 -21.68
CA ASN A 176 2.79 4.92 -22.03
C ASN A 176 3.56 4.33 -20.83
N TYR A 177 3.04 4.47 -19.61
CA TYR A 177 3.72 4.01 -18.42
C TYR A 177 3.66 2.48 -18.27
N HIS A 178 4.81 1.87 -18.06
CA HIS A 178 4.94 0.44 -17.82
C HIS A 178 5.61 0.17 -16.48
N PHE A 179 4.84 -0.34 -15.54
CA PHE A 179 5.33 -0.69 -14.20
C PHE A 179 5.85 -2.13 -14.17
N GLU A 180 7.06 -2.30 -13.63
CA GLU A 180 7.64 -3.62 -13.39
C GLU A 180 8.27 -3.69 -11.99
N ILE A 181 7.80 -4.65 -11.17
CA ILE A 181 8.34 -4.85 -9.82
C ILE A 181 9.84 -5.17 -9.89
N GLY A 182 10.62 -4.43 -9.10
CA GLY A 182 12.09 -4.61 -9.01
C GLY A 182 12.89 -3.78 -10.01
N LYS A 183 12.23 -3.01 -10.88
CA LYS A 183 12.89 -2.06 -11.79
C LYS A 183 12.63 -0.62 -11.36
N GLY A 184 13.67 0.21 -11.46
CA GLY A 184 13.57 1.65 -11.34
C GLY A 184 13.50 2.29 -12.72
N GLU A 185 12.89 3.46 -12.82
CA GLU A 185 12.83 4.27 -14.03
C GLU A 185 13.90 5.36 -14.01
N GLN A 186 14.58 5.55 -15.12
CA GLN A 186 15.51 6.66 -15.29
C GLN A 186 14.76 7.89 -15.81
N LEU A 187 14.62 8.90 -14.94
CA LEU A 187 13.86 10.11 -15.27
C LEU A 187 14.71 11.18 -15.96
N THR A 188 16.03 11.19 -15.72
CA THR A 188 16.95 12.20 -16.30
C THR A 188 18.25 11.56 -16.73
N GLU A 189 18.86 12.12 -17.78
CA GLU A 189 20.18 11.75 -18.24
C GLU A 189 21.27 12.46 -17.42
N GLY A 190 22.44 11.84 -17.28
CA GLY A 190 23.61 12.39 -16.59
C GLY A 190 24.69 11.34 -16.37
N ASN A 191 25.92 11.78 -16.08
CA ASN A 191 27.07 10.88 -15.92
C ASN A 191 27.89 11.11 -14.65
N ASP A 192 27.66 12.21 -13.92
CA ASP A 192 28.50 12.59 -12.78
C ASP A 192 27.99 12.05 -11.45
N ILE A 193 26.66 12.08 -11.24
CA ILE A 193 26.01 11.70 -9.98
C ILE A 193 24.73 10.97 -10.29
N ALA A 194 24.47 9.84 -9.59
CA ALA A 194 23.18 9.19 -9.57
C ALA A 194 22.37 9.59 -8.34
N ILE A 195 21.16 10.09 -8.55
CA ILE A 195 20.18 10.35 -7.49
C ILE A 195 19.08 9.29 -7.59
N VAL A 196 18.93 8.47 -6.55
CA VAL A 196 17.87 7.46 -6.47
C VAL A 196 16.83 7.95 -5.48
N ALA A 197 15.59 8.12 -5.94
CA ALA A 197 14.47 8.59 -5.13
C ALA A 197 13.33 7.57 -5.15
N THR A 198 12.41 7.66 -4.18
CA THR A 198 11.21 6.82 -4.12
C THR A 198 10.05 7.57 -3.47
N GLY A 199 8.84 7.22 -3.84
CA GLY A 199 7.64 7.89 -3.34
C GLY A 199 7.57 9.35 -3.80
N LEU A 200 7.21 10.25 -2.89
CA LEU A 200 7.00 11.67 -3.19
C LEU A 200 8.28 12.55 -3.14
N MET A 201 9.46 11.95 -3.01
CA MET A 201 10.75 12.67 -2.94
C MET A 201 11.32 13.00 -4.32
#